data_4af8c77fd8dc0b8508bd1813a9ce29c3
#
_entry.id   4af8c77fd8dc0b8508bd1813a9ce29c3
#
_cell.length_a   1.000
_cell.length_b   1.000
_cell.length_c   1.000
_cell.angle_alpha   90.00
_cell.angle_beta   90.00
_cell.angle_gamma   90.00
#
_symmetry.space_group_name_H-M   'P 1'
#
loop_
_entity.id
_entity.type
_entity.pdbx_description
1 polymer ?
#
loop_
_entity_poly.entity_id
_entity_poly.type
_entity_poly.pdbx_seq_one_letter_code
_entity_poly.pdbx_strand_id
1 'polypeptide(L)'
;KEKSDDELLDHYQLAQGCYLTHLGILCLGQQHQRAQLTTAPVIQFIKYDEHGQKVNKLVWDDHTLNPMELIEAVWLEVPDFRERYELPDGLYRQNVPAFDEVVVRELLVNALVHRPYTQRGDIFLNLHPDRLEVVNPGPLPLGVTPQNVLHTTVRRNEHLARLFHDLKLMEREGSGFDKIFEVLLSQGRPAPELIETHDRVQVTVRRR
;
A
#
# COMPACT_ATOMS: atom_id res chain seq x y z
N LYS A 1 11.76 22.99 18.61
CA LYS A 1 12.31 23.85 17.57
C LYS A 1 11.85 23.28 16.24
N GLU A 2 11.12 24.04 15.46
CA GLU A 2 10.75 23.62 14.11
C GLU A 2 12.03 23.48 13.28
N LYS A 3 12.15 22.38 12.51
CA LYS A 3 13.26 22.18 11.58
C LYS A 3 13.07 23.10 10.37
N SER A 4 14.16 23.61 9.82
CA SER A 4 14.12 24.32 8.54
C SER A 4 13.85 23.34 7.38
N ASP A 5 13.46 23.87 6.21
CA ASP A 5 13.23 23.05 5.02
C ASP A 5 14.49 22.25 4.64
N ASP A 6 15.67 22.87 4.71
CA ASP A 6 16.93 22.18 4.44
C ASP A 6 17.20 21.05 5.44
N GLU A 7 16.93 21.29 6.75
CA GLU A 7 17.05 20.25 7.78
C GLU A 7 16.05 19.11 7.57
N LEU A 8 14.86 19.38 7.04
CA LEU A 8 13.87 18.34 6.69
C LEU A 8 14.31 17.55 5.46
N LEU A 9 14.77 18.21 4.42
CA LEU A 9 15.27 17.57 3.21
C LEU A 9 16.44 16.63 3.51
N ASP A 10 17.37 17.05 4.35
CA ASP A 10 18.50 16.21 4.78
C ASP A 10 18.05 15.06 5.68
N HIS A 11 17.17 15.34 6.67
CA HIS A 11 16.67 14.35 7.61
C HIS A 11 15.99 13.15 6.94
N TYR A 12 15.21 13.40 5.90
CA TYR A 12 14.52 12.35 5.14
C TYR A 12 15.33 11.89 3.92
N GLN A 13 16.54 12.41 3.72
CA GLN A 13 17.37 12.11 2.55
C GLN A 13 16.65 12.40 1.22
N LEU A 14 15.88 13.48 1.19
CA LEU A 14 15.14 13.92 0.01
C LEU A 14 16.00 14.74 -0.94
N ALA A 15 17.07 15.37 -0.43
CA ALA A 15 18.04 16.11 -1.23
C ALA A 15 19.46 15.80 -0.81
N GLN A 16 20.40 16.02 -1.73
CA GLN A 16 21.85 16.02 -1.50
C GLN A 16 22.44 17.27 -2.12
N GLY A 17 22.84 18.22 -1.29
CA GLY A 17 23.18 19.57 -1.73
C GLY A 17 21.96 20.23 -2.40
N CYS A 18 22.13 20.75 -3.63
CA CYS A 18 21.04 21.40 -4.38
C CYS A 18 20.23 20.46 -5.28
N TYR A 19 20.42 19.15 -5.19
CA TYR A 19 19.74 18.18 -6.04
C TYR A 19 18.82 17.27 -5.23
N LEU A 20 17.62 16.99 -5.76
CA LEU A 20 16.75 15.98 -5.19
C LEU A 20 17.34 14.58 -5.41
N THR A 21 17.26 13.73 -4.41
CA THR A 21 17.52 12.29 -4.54
C THR A 21 16.39 11.61 -5.32
N HIS A 22 16.53 10.32 -5.65
CA HIS A 22 15.42 9.56 -6.23
C HIS A 22 14.17 9.58 -5.35
N LEU A 23 14.35 9.47 -4.03
CA LEU A 23 13.25 9.59 -3.07
C LEU A 23 12.66 11.01 -3.07
N GLY A 24 13.52 12.03 -3.13
CA GLY A 24 13.08 13.41 -3.23
C GLY A 24 12.28 13.70 -4.49
N ILE A 25 12.71 13.18 -5.65
CA ILE A 25 11.94 13.29 -6.89
C ILE A 25 10.60 12.56 -6.77
N LEU A 26 10.59 11.37 -6.19
CA LEU A 26 9.39 10.59 -6.00
C LEU A 26 8.34 11.31 -5.14
N CYS A 27 8.77 11.94 -4.04
CA CYS A 27 7.90 12.57 -3.06
C CYS A 27 7.58 14.05 -3.36
N LEU A 28 8.56 14.82 -3.85
CA LEU A 28 8.46 16.27 -4.01
C LEU A 28 8.62 16.74 -5.47
N GLY A 29 9.11 15.87 -6.35
CA GLY A 29 9.33 16.22 -7.75
C GLY A 29 8.04 16.56 -8.49
N GLN A 30 8.18 17.26 -9.61
CA GLN A 30 7.07 17.50 -10.52
C GLN A 30 6.75 16.24 -11.33
N GLN A 31 5.57 16.19 -11.96
CA GLN A 31 5.11 15.07 -12.79
C GLN A 31 6.18 14.59 -13.78
N HIS A 32 6.74 15.52 -14.57
CA HIS A 32 7.73 15.17 -15.59
C HIS A 32 9.01 14.57 -14.99
N GLN A 33 9.40 14.99 -13.79
CA GLN A 33 10.56 14.44 -13.09
C GLN A 33 10.27 13.02 -12.59
N ARG A 34 9.08 12.79 -12.00
CA ARG A 34 8.65 11.42 -11.61
C ARG A 34 8.53 10.50 -12.81
N ALA A 35 7.99 10.98 -13.94
CA ALA A 35 7.88 10.20 -15.17
C ALA A 35 9.24 9.76 -15.73
N GLN A 36 10.31 10.53 -15.48
CA GLN A 36 11.68 10.15 -15.85
C GLN A 36 12.26 9.04 -14.96
N LEU A 37 11.71 8.84 -13.76
CA LEU A 37 12.06 7.70 -12.91
C LEU A 37 11.39 6.45 -13.49
N THR A 38 12.11 5.68 -14.27
CA THR A 38 11.58 4.46 -14.92
C THR A 38 11.04 3.42 -13.94
N THR A 39 11.25 3.63 -12.65
CA THR A 39 10.83 2.78 -11.54
C THR A 39 9.83 3.47 -10.59
N ALA A 40 9.30 4.64 -10.95
CA ALA A 40 8.22 5.26 -10.19
C ALA A 40 7.03 4.28 -10.07
N PRO A 41 6.31 4.27 -8.94
CA PRO A 41 5.22 3.32 -8.74
C PRO A 41 4.07 3.60 -9.71
N VAL A 42 3.56 2.53 -10.29
CA VAL A 42 2.30 2.49 -11.02
C VAL A 42 1.37 1.57 -10.24
N ILE A 43 0.13 1.98 -10.04
CA ILE A 43 -0.89 1.17 -9.38
C ILE A 43 -1.98 0.86 -10.42
N GLN A 44 -2.40 -0.40 -10.49
CA GLN A 44 -3.52 -0.84 -11.31
C GLN A 44 -4.57 -1.51 -10.43
N PHE A 45 -5.79 -1.00 -10.44
CA PHE A 45 -6.95 -1.66 -9.89
C PHE A 45 -7.67 -2.41 -11.01
N ILE A 46 -7.99 -3.69 -10.76
CA ILE A 46 -8.71 -4.55 -11.70
C ILE A 46 -9.81 -5.28 -10.93
N LYS A 47 -11.06 -5.09 -11.36
CA LYS A 47 -12.22 -5.81 -10.82
C LYS A 47 -12.56 -6.98 -11.72
N TYR A 48 -12.81 -8.13 -11.10
CA TYR A 48 -13.23 -9.37 -11.76
C TYR A 48 -14.65 -9.74 -11.34
N ASP A 49 -15.39 -10.38 -12.25
CA ASP A 49 -16.68 -10.99 -11.97
C ASP A 49 -16.54 -12.45 -11.44
N GLU A 50 -17.68 -13.11 -11.22
CA GLU A 50 -17.73 -14.50 -10.75
C GLU A 50 -17.14 -15.51 -11.74
N HIS A 51 -17.02 -15.13 -13.01
CA HIS A 51 -16.41 -15.95 -14.08
C HIS A 51 -14.92 -15.65 -14.29
N GLY A 52 -14.33 -14.76 -13.46
CA GLY A 52 -12.93 -14.34 -13.57
C GLY A 52 -12.67 -13.39 -14.74
N GLN A 53 -13.71 -12.78 -15.33
CA GLN A 53 -13.56 -11.79 -16.40
C GLN A 53 -13.36 -10.41 -15.81
N LYS A 54 -12.53 -9.61 -16.47
CA LYS A 54 -12.29 -8.21 -16.06
C LYS A 54 -13.50 -7.35 -16.42
N VAL A 55 -14.11 -6.74 -15.41
CA VAL A 55 -15.29 -5.88 -15.57
C VAL A 55 -15.00 -4.40 -15.35
N ASN A 56 -13.91 -4.07 -14.66
CA ASN A 56 -13.47 -2.68 -14.48
C ASN A 56 -11.95 -2.61 -14.32
N LYS A 57 -11.35 -1.47 -14.70
CA LYS A 57 -9.93 -1.20 -14.54
C LYS A 57 -9.70 0.29 -14.34
N LEU A 58 -8.91 0.64 -13.31
CA LEU A 58 -8.34 1.97 -13.09
C LEU A 58 -6.82 1.87 -13.08
N VAL A 59 -6.13 2.89 -13.55
CA VAL A 59 -4.66 2.92 -13.62
C VAL A 59 -4.17 4.30 -13.21
N TRP A 60 -3.23 4.33 -12.28
CA TRP A 60 -2.49 5.54 -11.87
C TRP A 60 -1.05 5.41 -12.39
N ASP A 61 -0.82 5.81 -13.63
CA ASP A 61 0.45 5.71 -14.36
C ASP A 61 0.93 7.02 -14.97
N ASP A 62 0.19 8.10 -14.81
CA ASP A 62 0.53 9.41 -15.34
C ASP A 62 1.55 10.18 -14.50
N HIS A 63 1.91 9.64 -13.33
CA HIS A 63 2.88 10.19 -12.38
C HIS A 63 2.55 11.62 -11.87
N THR A 64 1.28 12.04 -11.94
CA THR A 64 0.81 13.31 -11.37
C THR A 64 0.85 13.26 -9.85
N LEU A 65 0.55 12.09 -9.27
CA LEU A 65 0.48 11.87 -7.83
C LEU A 65 1.80 11.35 -7.27
N ASN A 66 2.17 11.83 -6.10
CA ASN A 66 3.25 11.26 -5.31
C ASN A 66 2.77 10.02 -4.54
N PRO A 67 3.64 9.23 -3.88
CA PRO A 67 3.23 8.02 -3.19
C PRO A 67 2.20 8.22 -2.08
N MET A 68 2.18 9.35 -1.39
CA MET A 68 1.20 9.66 -0.36
C MET A 68 -0.17 9.93 -0.98
N GLU A 69 -0.20 10.76 -2.02
CA GLU A 69 -1.41 11.09 -2.78
C GLU A 69 -2.01 9.86 -3.47
N LEU A 70 -1.17 8.93 -3.95
CA LEU A 70 -1.64 7.66 -4.53
C LEU A 70 -2.47 6.83 -3.55
N ILE A 71 -2.10 6.78 -2.27
CA ILE A 71 -2.86 6.03 -1.26
C ILE A 71 -4.27 6.60 -1.12
N GLU A 72 -4.37 7.93 -1.04
CA GLU A 72 -5.66 8.62 -0.92
C GLU A 72 -6.49 8.49 -2.18
N ALA A 73 -5.89 8.70 -3.36
CA ALA A 73 -6.57 8.58 -4.65
C ALA A 73 -7.17 7.20 -4.87
N VAL A 74 -6.40 6.13 -4.62
CA VAL A 74 -6.88 4.75 -4.72
C VAL A 74 -8.09 4.51 -3.82
N TRP A 75 -8.06 4.98 -2.56
CA TRP A 75 -9.18 4.84 -1.65
C TRP A 75 -10.43 5.61 -2.12
N LEU A 76 -10.24 6.82 -2.62
CA LEU A 76 -11.34 7.69 -3.05
C LEU A 76 -11.94 7.27 -4.40
N GLU A 77 -11.12 6.82 -5.33
CA GLU A 77 -11.55 6.52 -6.70
C GLU A 77 -12.09 5.11 -6.89
N VAL A 78 -11.86 4.19 -5.92
CA VAL A 78 -12.41 2.82 -5.94
C VAL A 78 -13.61 2.70 -4.99
N PRO A 79 -14.85 2.93 -5.47
CA PRO A 79 -16.04 2.87 -4.61
C PRO A 79 -16.32 1.48 -4.06
N ASP A 80 -15.84 0.43 -4.74
CA ASP A 80 -16.02 -0.98 -4.35
C ASP A 80 -15.48 -1.28 -2.94
N PHE A 81 -14.43 -0.59 -2.50
CA PHE A 81 -13.90 -0.79 -1.14
C PHE A 81 -14.87 -0.33 -0.06
N ARG A 82 -15.70 0.66 -0.37
CA ARG A 82 -16.65 1.30 0.53
C ARG A 82 -18.09 0.80 0.35
N GLU A 83 -18.32 -0.21 -0.49
CA GLU A 83 -19.61 -0.89 -0.52
C GLU A 83 -19.98 -1.35 0.88
N ARG A 84 -21.26 -1.22 1.24
CA ARG A 84 -21.72 -1.49 2.60
C ARG A 84 -22.67 -2.67 2.63
N TYR A 85 -22.53 -3.46 3.68
CA TYR A 85 -23.40 -4.59 4.00
C TYR A 85 -24.10 -4.36 5.33
N GLU A 86 -25.35 -4.74 5.41
CA GLU A 86 -26.09 -4.77 6.66
C GLU A 86 -25.86 -6.11 7.36
N LEU A 87 -25.22 -6.08 8.52
CA LEU A 87 -25.05 -7.25 9.38
C LEU A 87 -26.00 -7.17 10.59
N PRO A 88 -26.62 -8.30 11.01
CA PRO A 88 -27.38 -8.35 12.26
C PRO A 88 -26.46 -8.06 13.47
N ASP A 89 -26.89 -7.16 14.36
CA ASP A 89 -26.23 -6.86 15.62
C ASP A 89 -27.31 -6.82 16.72
N GLY A 90 -27.62 -7.97 17.30
CA GLY A 90 -28.73 -8.14 18.22
C GLY A 90 -30.07 -7.75 17.59
N LEU A 91 -30.73 -6.73 18.16
CA LEU A 91 -31.98 -6.17 17.66
C LEU A 91 -31.78 -5.11 16.55
N TYR A 92 -30.55 -4.75 16.24
CA TYR A 92 -30.18 -3.72 15.27
C TYR A 92 -29.46 -4.32 14.07
N ARG A 93 -29.27 -3.48 13.05
CA ARG A 93 -28.41 -3.79 11.91
C ARG A 93 -27.25 -2.83 11.90
N GLN A 94 -26.04 -3.37 11.80
CA GLN A 94 -24.83 -2.57 11.62
C GLN A 94 -24.49 -2.49 10.14
N ASN A 95 -24.21 -1.29 9.67
CA ASN A 95 -23.82 -1.03 8.29
C ASN A 95 -22.28 -1.01 8.21
N VAL A 96 -21.70 -2.05 7.62
CA VAL A 96 -20.25 -2.27 7.60
C VAL A 96 -19.69 -2.20 6.19
N PRO A 97 -18.48 -1.64 5.97
CA PRO A 97 -17.88 -1.59 4.64
C PRO A 97 -17.38 -2.97 4.20
N ALA A 98 -17.28 -3.18 2.88
CA ALA A 98 -16.71 -4.39 2.27
C ALA A 98 -15.27 -4.63 2.73
N PHE A 99 -14.49 -3.55 2.78
CA PHE A 99 -13.13 -3.53 3.32
C PHE A 99 -12.97 -2.35 4.27
N ASP A 100 -12.25 -2.56 5.35
CA ASP A 100 -11.93 -1.49 6.29
C ASP A 100 -10.89 -0.56 5.67
N GLU A 101 -11.08 0.75 5.84
CA GLU A 101 -10.15 1.77 5.35
C GLU A 101 -8.72 1.55 5.86
N VAL A 102 -8.60 1.21 7.15
CA VAL A 102 -7.30 0.92 7.76
C VAL A 102 -6.61 -0.25 7.05
N VAL A 103 -7.35 -1.31 6.73
CA VAL A 103 -6.79 -2.49 6.05
C VAL A 103 -6.32 -2.14 4.64
N VAL A 104 -7.14 -1.44 3.84
CA VAL A 104 -6.75 -1.05 2.48
C VAL A 104 -5.57 -0.09 2.50
N ARG A 105 -5.57 0.89 3.41
CA ARG A 105 -4.45 1.83 3.57
C ARG A 105 -3.15 1.11 3.91
N GLU A 106 -3.17 0.21 4.90
CA GLU A 106 -1.99 -0.55 5.29
C GLU A 106 -1.47 -1.46 4.17
N LEU A 107 -2.35 -2.07 3.39
CA LEU A 107 -1.95 -2.85 2.21
C LEU A 107 -1.22 -1.98 1.17
N LEU A 108 -1.73 -0.78 0.88
CA LEU A 108 -1.12 0.16 -0.06
C LEU A 108 0.21 0.72 0.46
N VAL A 109 0.25 1.12 1.73
CA VAL A 109 1.48 1.60 2.40
C VAL A 109 2.55 0.53 2.35
N ASN A 110 2.23 -0.71 2.73
CA ASN A 110 3.17 -1.83 2.69
C ASN A 110 3.64 -2.11 1.26
N ALA A 111 2.74 -2.08 0.27
CA ALA A 111 3.12 -2.25 -1.12
C ALA A 111 4.12 -1.18 -1.57
N LEU A 112 3.90 0.10 -1.26
CA LEU A 112 4.79 1.21 -1.63
C LEU A 112 6.12 1.17 -0.87
N VAL A 113 6.10 0.91 0.46
CA VAL A 113 7.31 0.88 1.29
C VAL A 113 8.19 -0.34 0.96
N HIS A 114 7.60 -1.47 0.65
CA HIS A 114 8.36 -2.70 0.36
C HIS A 114 8.61 -2.95 -1.13
N ARG A 115 8.08 -2.09 -2.03
CA ARG A 115 8.38 -2.17 -3.46
C ARG A 115 9.87 -1.98 -3.72
N PRO A 116 10.52 -2.82 -4.54
CA PRO A 116 11.88 -2.58 -4.98
C PRO A 116 11.90 -1.48 -6.06
N TYR A 117 12.40 -0.29 -5.71
CA TYR A 117 12.55 0.83 -6.64
C TYR A 117 13.78 0.71 -7.56
N THR A 118 14.41 -0.45 -7.60
CA THR A 118 15.52 -0.81 -8.49
C THR A 118 15.06 -1.59 -9.72
N GLN A 119 13.79 -1.99 -9.75
CA GLN A 119 13.19 -2.75 -10.85
C GLN A 119 11.84 -2.18 -11.27
N ARG A 120 11.47 -2.45 -12.51
CA ARG A 120 10.14 -2.14 -13.04
C ARG A 120 9.12 -3.14 -12.52
N GLY A 121 7.87 -2.75 -12.52
CA GLY A 121 6.73 -3.58 -12.16
C GLY A 121 5.65 -2.76 -11.48
N ASP A 122 4.40 -3.09 -11.76
CA ASP A 122 3.25 -2.39 -11.23
C ASP A 122 2.76 -3.05 -9.95
N ILE A 123 2.12 -2.28 -9.08
CA ILE A 123 1.33 -2.79 -7.96
C ILE A 123 -0.06 -3.07 -8.51
N PHE A 124 -0.56 -4.29 -8.32
CA PHE A 124 -1.91 -4.66 -8.73
C PHE A 124 -2.83 -4.83 -7.52
N LEU A 125 -4.03 -4.26 -7.65
CA LEU A 125 -5.14 -4.41 -6.72
C LEU A 125 -6.22 -5.21 -7.46
N ASN A 126 -6.23 -6.52 -7.30
CA ASN A 126 -7.19 -7.41 -7.96
C ASN A 126 -8.38 -7.64 -7.04
N LEU A 127 -9.51 -7.05 -7.37
CA LEU A 127 -10.76 -7.24 -6.64
C LEU A 127 -11.57 -8.36 -7.29
N HIS A 128 -11.74 -9.45 -6.56
CA HIS A 128 -12.64 -10.54 -6.86
C HIS A 128 -13.94 -10.42 -6.07
N PRO A 129 -15.00 -11.19 -6.42
CA PRO A 129 -16.26 -11.16 -5.69
C PRO A 129 -16.09 -11.41 -4.18
N ASP A 130 -15.13 -12.26 -3.78
CA ASP A 130 -14.94 -12.74 -2.42
C ASP A 130 -13.67 -12.20 -1.73
N ARG A 131 -12.79 -11.50 -2.43
CA ARG A 131 -11.49 -11.08 -1.90
C ARG A 131 -10.84 -9.93 -2.65
N LEU A 132 -9.91 -9.26 -1.98
CA LEU A 132 -8.94 -8.33 -2.56
C LEU A 132 -7.54 -8.96 -2.50
N GLU A 133 -6.85 -8.98 -3.63
CA GLU A 133 -5.44 -9.37 -3.73
C GLU A 133 -4.60 -8.15 -4.05
N VAL A 134 -3.60 -7.88 -3.23
CA VAL A 134 -2.59 -6.85 -3.49
C VAL A 134 -1.30 -7.55 -3.90
N VAL A 135 -0.87 -7.30 -5.13
CA VAL A 135 0.33 -7.91 -5.71
C VAL A 135 1.40 -6.86 -5.90
N ASN A 136 2.54 -7.08 -5.28
CA ASN A 136 3.70 -6.18 -5.31
C ASN A 136 4.85 -6.85 -6.08
N PRO A 137 5.55 -6.16 -6.98
CA PRO A 137 6.69 -6.73 -7.70
C PRO A 137 7.86 -7.03 -6.76
N GLY A 138 8.62 -8.08 -7.09
CA GLY A 138 9.78 -8.55 -6.35
C GLY A 138 9.46 -9.40 -5.12
N PRO A 139 10.45 -10.17 -4.63
CA PRO A 139 10.29 -11.02 -3.45
C PRO A 139 10.24 -10.21 -2.16
N LEU A 140 10.01 -10.86 -1.03
CA LEU A 140 10.17 -10.24 0.30
C LEU A 140 11.62 -9.76 0.53
N PRO A 141 11.85 -8.82 1.45
CA PRO A 141 13.21 -8.45 1.85
C PRO A 141 14.01 -9.67 2.34
N LEU A 142 15.33 -9.64 2.15
CA LEU A 142 16.20 -10.75 2.57
C LEU A 142 16.01 -11.06 4.05
N GLY A 143 15.78 -12.35 4.36
CA GLY A 143 15.55 -12.84 5.72
C GLY A 143 14.09 -12.76 6.18
N VAL A 144 13.20 -12.14 5.40
CA VAL A 144 11.76 -12.14 5.64
C VAL A 144 11.09 -13.26 4.86
N THR A 145 10.19 -13.98 5.51
CA THR A 145 9.40 -15.07 4.91
C THR A 145 7.92 -14.90 5.31
N PRO A 146 6.98 -15.53 4.62
CA PRO A 146 5.58 -15.53 5.05
C PRO A 146 5.36 -16.01 6.49
N GLN A 147 6.26 -16.88 7.00
CA GLN A 147 6.16 -17.46 8.35
C GLN A 147 6.68 -16.52 9.44
N ASN A 148 7.62 -15.61 9.11
CA ASN A 148 8.22 -14.73 10.11
C ASN A 148 7.87 -13.25 9.93
N VAL A 149 7.02 -12.90 8.94
CA VAL A 149 6.70 -11.50 8.60
C VAL A 149 6.17 -10.69 9.79
N LEU A 150 5.42 -11.30 10.71
CA LEU A 150 4.91 -10.68 11.92
C LEU A 150 5.99 -10.43 12.99
N HIS A 151 7.13 -11.07 12.87
CA HIS A 151 8.23 -10.98 13.85
C HIS A 151 9.48 -10.30 13.29
N THR A 152 9.36 -9.71 12.09
CA THR A 152 10.50 -9.16 11.36
C THR A 152 10.20 -7.72 10.93
N THR A 153 11.10 -6.80 11.27
CA THR A 153 10.95 -5.37 10.99
C THR A 153 11.85 -4.86 9.86
N VAL A 154 12.19 -5.72 8.90
CA VAL A 154 13.06 -5.34 7.78
C VAL A 154 12.29 -4.48 6.78
N ARG A 155 12.74 -3.25 6.59
CA ARG A 155 12.17 -2.29 5.63
C ARG A 155 13.07 -2.18 4.42
N ARG A 156 12.50 -2.35 3.23
CA ARG A 156 13.28 -2.21 1.98
C ARG A 156 13.64 -0.76 1.70
N ASN A 157 12.71 0.16 1.93
CA ASN A 157 12.87 1.59 1.68
C ASN A 157 12.74 2.35 3.01
N GLU A 158 13.80 2.31 3.82
CA GLU A 158 13.78 2.82 5.19
C GLU A 158 13.44 4.31 5.29
N HIS A 159 13.98 5.15 4.38
CA HIS A 159 13.71 6.59 4.37
C HIS A 159 12.26 6.89 3.98
N LEU A 160 11.69 6.16 3.01
CA LEU A 160 10.28 6.28 2.66
C LEU A 160 9.39 5.83 3.82
N ALA A 161 9.73 4.73 4.49
CA ALA A 161 9.02 4.25 5.66
C ALA A 161 9.04 5.27 6.81
N ARG A 162 10.19 5.91 7.06
CA ARG A 162 10.32 6.98 8.05
C ARG A 162 9.42 8.17 7.71
N LEU A 163 9.41 8.61 6.45
CA LEU A 163 8.56 9.69 5.99
C LEU A 163 7.07 9.34 6.18
N PHE A 164 6.64 8.14 5.79
CA PHE A 164 5.26 7.68 5.95
C PHE A 164 4.85 7.59 7.42
N HIS A 165 5.76 7.13 8.28
CA HIS A 165 5.54 7.10 9.72
C HIS A 165 5.31 8.51 10.29
N ASP A 166 6.20 9.45 9.99
CA ASP A 166 6.13 10.82 10.56
C ASP A 166 4.90 11.58 10.01
N LEU A 167 4.43 11.24 8.80
CA LEU A 167 3.16 11.68 8.24
C LEU A 167 1.93 10.92 8.78
N LYS A 168 2.12 9.99 9.70
CA LYS A 168 1.06 9.15 10.30
C LYS A 168 0.30 8.29 9.28
N LEU A 169 0.95 7.94 8.18
CA LEU A 169 0.43 7.02 7.17
C LEU A 169 0.69 5.56 7.54
N MET A 170 1.72 5.30 8.38
CA MET A 170 2.05 3.98 8.92
C MET A 170 2.50 4.05 10.37
N GLU A 171 2.43 2.93 11.08
CA GLU A 171 2.86 2.81 12.47
C GLU A 171 4.38 2.57 12.58
N ARG A 172 4.98 2.93 13.75
CA ARG A 172 6.44 2.98 13.92
C ARG A 172 7.11 1.62 14.01
N GLU A 173 6.45 0.64 14.61
CA GLU A 173 7.12 -0.59 15.10
C GLU A 173 6.85 -1.84 14.26
N GLY A 174 6.90 -1.75 12.93
CA GLY A 174 6.69 -2.92 12.08
C GLY A 174 5.25 -3.46 12.13
N SER A 175 4.36 -2.74 12.76
CA SER A 175 2.99 -3.14 13.10
C SER A 175 1.99 -2.99 11.96
N GLY A 176 2.39 -2.50 10.78
CA GLY A 176 1.47 -2.29 9.66
C GLY A 176 0.78 -3.58 9.24
N PHE A 177 1.55 -4.66 9.07
CA PHE A 177 0.98 -5.97 8.74
C PHE A 177 0.24 -6.58 9.93
N ASP A 178 0.75 -6.43 11.16
CA ASP A 178 0.08 -6.82 12.41
C ASP A 178 -1.27 -6.13 12.56
N LYS A 179 -1.36 -4.85 12.15
CA LYS A 179 -2.61 -4.09 12.18
C LYS A 179 -3.68 -4.67 11.29
N ILE A 180 -3.31 -5.18 10.11
CA ILE A 180 -4.24 -5.90 9.23
C ILE A 180 -4.80 -7.14 9.95
N PHE A 181 -3.92 -7.94 10.59
CA PHE A 181 -4.34 -9.10 11.38
C PHE A 181 -5.26 -8.70 12.53
N GLU A 182 -4.87 -7.70 13.33
CA GLU A 182 -5.65 -7.22 14.46
C GLU A 182 -7.06 -6.81 14.04
N VAL A 183 -7.18 -5.98 13.01
CA VAL A 183 -8.48 -5.50 12.51
C VAL A 183 -9.34 -6.65 12.02
N LEU A 184 -8.79 -7.55 11.20
CA LEU A 184 -9.56 -8.66 10.64
C LEU A 184 -9.99 -9.66 11.73
N LEU A 185 -9.07 -10.07 12.61
CA LEU A 185 -9.37 -11.04 13.68
C LEU A 185 -10.34 -10.48 14.72
N SER A 186 -10.23 -9.19 15.08
CA SER A 186 -11.19 -8.55 16.00
C SER A 186 -12.62 -8.55 15.47
N GLN A 187 -12.79 -8.65 14.15
CA GLN A 187 -14.08 -8.73 13.46
C GLN A 187 -14.53 -10.17 13.16
N GLY A 188 -13.80 -11.18 13.66
CA GLY A 188 -14.07 -12.59 13.36
C GLY A 188 -13.81 -12.97 11.90
N ARG A 189 -13.00 -12.19 11.17
CA ARG A 189 -12.66 -12.44 9.76
C ARG A 189 -11.39 -13.28 9.67
N PRO A 190 -11.21 -14.03 8.58
CA PRO A 190 -9.98 -14.77 8.34
C PRO A 190 -8.75 -13.83 8.31
N ALA A 191 -7.62 -14.33 8.82
CA ALA A 191 -6.34 -13.68 8.69
C ALA A 191 -5.97 -13.45 7.22
N PRO A 192 -5.16 -12.43 6.89
CA PRO A 192 -4.67 -12.25 5.54
C PRO A 192 -3.75 -13.40 5.14
N GLU A 193 -3.83 -13.80 3.89
CA GLU A 193 -2.93 -14.79 3.29
C GLU A 193 -1.76 -14.07 2.62
N LEU A 194 -0.53 -14.46 2.91
CA LEU A 194 0.69 -13.93 2.29
C LEU A 194 1.37 -15.03 1.47
N ILE A 195 1.53 -14.80 0.19
CA ILE A 195 2.22 -15.71 -0.74
C ILE A 195 3.39 -14.98 -1.37
N GLU A 196 4.55 -15.62 -1.35
CA GLU A 196 5.75 -15.14 -2.03
C GLU A 196 6.13 -16.07 -3.18
N THR A 197 6.49 -15.45 -4.30
CA THR A 197 7.16 -16.12 -5.42
C THR A 197 8.50 -15.42 -5.71
N HIS A 198 9.28 -15.94 -6.66
CA HIS A 198 10.59 -15.35 -6.99
C HIS A 198 10.48 -13.91 -7.55
N ASP A 199 9.34 -13.52 -8.09
CA ASP A 199 9.12 -12.27 -8.82
C ASP A 199 8.09 -11.34 -8.19
N ARG A 200 7.33 -11.81 -7.18
CA ARG A 200 6.26 -11.02 -6.56
C ARG A 200 5.86 -11.53 -5.18
N VAL A 201 5.25 -10.61 -4.44
CA VAL A 201 4.55 -10.89 -3.17
C VAL A 201 3.08 -10.58 -3.35
N GLN A 202 2.21 -11.46 -2.90
CA GLN A 202 0.75 -11.28 -2.91
C GLN A 202 0.20 -11.35 -1.50
N VAL A 203 -0.60 -10.36 -1.14
CA VAL A 203 -1.41 -10.37 0.09
C VAL A 203 -2.87 -10.46 -0.29
N THR A 204 -3.58 -11.43 0.28
CA THR A 204 -5.00 -11.67 0.04
C THR A 204 -5.81 -11.39 1.31
N VAL A 205 -6.84 -10.56 1.17
CA VAL A 205 -7.80 -10.25 2.24
C VAL A 205 -9.20 -10.62 1.76
N ARG A 206 -9.92 -11.42 2.56
CA ARG A 206 -11.30 -11.79 2.24
C ARG A 206 -12.24 -10.60 2.34
N ARG A 207 -13.19 -10.52 1.42
CA ARG A 207 -14.29 -9.53 1.45
C ARG A 207 -15.24 -9.88 2.60
N ARG A 208 -15.93 -8.90 3.14
CA ARG A 208 -17.04 -9.12 4.08
C ARG A 208 -18.24 -9.75 3.46
#